data_c411fc97c75d26a0a8287d425b7dc2ea
#
_entry.id   c411fc97c75d26a0a8287d425b7dc2ea
#
_cell.length_a   1.000
_cell.length_b   1.000
_cell.length_c   1.000
_cell.angle_alpha   90.00
_cell.angle_beta   90.00
_cell.angle_gamma   90.00
#
_symmetry.space_group_name_H-M   'P 1'
#
loop_
_entity.id
_entity.type
_entity.pdbx_description
1 polymer ?
#
loop_
_entity_poly.entity_id
_entity_poly.type
_entity_poly.pdbx_seq_one_letter_code
_entity_poly.pdbx_strand_id
1 'polypeptide(L)'
;MLLALVSACRQSGHQFSVRGELTDTLNSMLYLYEVVGEPQLVDSVKIEKGRFTLHHTASGDAKLYQLSTSVCSLYFSADSSTQLQITSSKAEGAMPFEFVNADEENRAIYAIQQEVRAFEMTTRQTQDIAALDSLVSNLRQHLLQDFIYAEPRSMAAIVALLQAPFNIPLFFPESGNKEDIQAYGAVATAFETFRPSSVYTPMLKEKALLGMAIKSTKAQTQQARERELLSQATEVAFPPIHLYDSKGVERSLADVAAQHPKVILGFIALGAEDAPSVVSRLRSIYEREKKEGLEIFLVSLDQDKSLWLQSVRTLPWINTWDPEGRSASSYGVQRLPLFFMIRGDEVRELTL
;
A
#
# COMPACT_ATOMS: atom_id res chain seq x y z
N MET A 1 10.98 -69.96 41.44
CA MET A 1 11.67 -68.75 41.03
C MET A 1 11.01 -68.25 39.73
N LEU A 2 10.01 -67.38 39.89
CA LEU A 2 9.22 -66.85 38.75
C LEU A 2 9.93 -65.57 38.24
N LEU A 3 10.48 -65.61 37.03
CA LEU A 3 10.93 -64.42 36.33
C LEU A 3 9.71 -63.65 35.80
N ALA A 4 9.42 -62.52 36.41
CA ALA A 4 8.47 -61.57 35.85
C ALA A 4 9.16 -60.80 34.70
N LEU A 5 8.77 -61.11 33.47
CA LEU A 5 9.08 -60.28 32.29
C LEU A 5 8.26 -59.00 32.39
N VAL A 6 8.91 -57.92 32.83
CA VAL A 6 8.38 -56.56 32.71
C VAL A 6 8.46 -56.18 31.23
N SER A 7 7.41 -56.41 30.51
CA SER A 7 7.16 -55.76 29.21
C SER A 7 7.02 -54.27 29.47
N ALA A 8 8.09 -53.49 29.28
CA ALA A 8 8.00 -52.07 29.15
C ALA A 8 7.17 -51.77 27.88
N CYS A 9 5.87 -51.52 28.03
CA CYS A 9 5.09 -50.83 27.04
C CYS A 9 5.80 -49.48 26.80
N ARG A 10 6.61 -49.39 25.73
CA ARG A 10 6.93 -48.16 25.13
C ARG A 10 5.58 -47.55 24.73
N GLN A 11 5.06 -46.60 25.50
CA GLN A 11 4.10 -45.67 24.98
C GLN A 11 4.74 -45.11 23.69
N SER A 12 4.21 -45.51 22.55
CA SER A 12 4.46 -44.82 21.27
C SER A 12 3.86 -43.44 21.44
N GLY A 13 4.61 -42.57 22.08
CA GLY A 13 4.27 -41.17 22.20
C GLY A 13 4.08 -40.62 20.77
N HIS A 14 3.16 -39.73 20.63
CA HIS A 14 2.88 -39.00 19.42
C HIS A 14 4.15 -38.27 18.93
N GLN A 15 4.99 -38.94 18.12
CA GLN A 15 6.27 -38.45 17.65
C GLN A 15 6.30 -38.38 16.12
N PHE A 16 6.71 -37.25 15.61
CA PHE A 16 7.14 -37.21 14.20
C PHE A 16 8.60 -37.60 14.04
N SER A 17 9.00 -37.95 12.84
CA SER A 17 10.38 -38.29 12.54
C SER A 17 10.88 -37.55 11.30
N VAL A 18 12.11 -37.07 11.37
CA VAL A 18 12.86 -36.55 10.23
C VAL A 18 14.16 -37.32 10.14
N ARG A 19 14.41 -37.96 8.99
CA ARG A 19 15.67 -38.66 8.73
C ARG A 19 16.32 -38.09 7.48
N GLY A 20 17.64 -38.15 7.42
CA GLY A 20 18.31 -37.63 6.24
C GLY A 20 19.72 -38.09 6.05
N GLU A 21 20.20 -37.83 4.82
CA GLU A 21 21.58 -38.03 4.41
C GLU A 21 22.12 -36.70 3.85
N LEU A 22 23.04 -36.07 4.59
CA LEU A 22 23.57 -34.74 4.33
C LEU A 22 25.08 -34.86 4.07
N THR A 23 25.49 -34.72 2.81
CA THR A 23 26.86 -35.00 2.38
C THR A 23 27.87 -33.96 2.80
N ASP A 24 27.45 -32.69 2.98
CA ASP A 24 28.36 -31.55 3.21
C ASP A 24 28.49 -31.16 4.70
N THR A 25 27.86 -31.91 5.60
CA THR A 25 27.75 -31.59 7.03
C THR A 25 28.28 -32.70 7.92
N LEU A 26 29.41 -33.28 7.54
CA LEU A 26 30.03 -34.36 8.30
C LEU A 26 30.31 -33.95 9.77
N ASN A 27 29.69 -34.67 10.72
CA ASN A 27 29.86 -34.49 12.16
C ASN A 27 29.46 -33.13 12.75
N SER A 28 28.45 -32.46 12.16
CA SER A 28 27.85 -31.23 12.67
C SER A 28 26.59 -31.53 13.50
N MET A 29 26.09 -30.49 14.20
CA MET A 29 24.80 -30.54 14.89
C MET A 29 23.70 -30.03 13.97
N LEU A 30 22.53 -30.67 14.05
CA LEU A 30 21.29 -30.25 13.45
C LEU A 30 20.32 -29.85 14.55
N TYR A 31 19.80 -28.66 14.49
CA TYR A 31 18.93 -28.08 15.51
C TYR A 31 17.49 -28.02 14.98
N LEU A 32 16.53 -28.35 15.86
CA LEU A 32 15.11 -28.24 15.60
C LEU A 32 14.52 -27.10 16.41
N TYR A 33 13.90 -26.16 15.73
CA TYR A 33 13.17 -25.07 16.35
C TYR A 33 11.67 -25.22 16.07
N GLU A 34 10.84 -25.01 17.09
CA GLU A 34 9.39 -24.81 16.92
C GLU A 34 9.16 -23.34 16.60
N VAL A 35 8.35 -23.07 15.55
CA VAL A 35 8.12 -21.71 15.02
C VAL A 35 6.71 -21.28 15.34
N VAL A 36 6.52 -20.75 16.55
CA VAL A 36 5.29 -20.10 17.01
C VAL A 36 5.69 -18.71 17.52
N GLY A 37 5.61 -17.70 16.65
CA GLY A 37 6.27 -16.42 16.91
C GLY A 37 7.78 -16.52 16.70
N GLU A 38 8.57 -16.17 17.71
CA GLU A 38 10.03 -16.34 17.66
C GLU A 38 10.41 -17.83 17.72
N PRO A 39 11.34 -18.29 16.85
CA PRO A 39 11.78 -19.68 16.83
C PRO A 39 12.39 -20.10 18.17
N GLN A 40 11.90 -21.19 18.74
CA GLN A 40 12.36 -21.76 20.01
C GLN A 40 13.07 -23.09 19.77
N LEU A 41 14.30 -23.24 20.26
CA LEU A 41 15.03 -24.48 20.17
C LEU A 41 14.33 -25.55 21.04
N VAL A 42 13.88 -26.63 20.39
CA VAL A 42 13.14 -27.72 21.06
C VAL A 42 13.88 -29.05 21.05
N ASP A 43 14.81 -29.25 20.09
CA ASP A 43 15.57 -30.49 20.00
C ASP A 43 16.86 -30.29 19.18
N SER A 44 17.75 -31.28 19.23
CA SER A 44 18.94 -31.31 18.38
C SER A 44 19.42 -32.75 18.18
N VAL A 45 20.06 -33.02 17.05
CA VAL A 45 20.65 -34.31 16.74
C VAL A 45 22.01 -34.13 16.07
N LYS A 46 22.94 -35.02 16.42
CA LYS A 46 24.25 -35.07 15.78
C LYS A 46 24.15 -35.77 14.42
N ILE A 47 24.76 -35.17 13.40
CA ILE A 47 24.93 -35.77 12.09
C ILE A 47 26.18 -36.67 12.17
N GLU A 48 26.01 -37.97 12.00
CA GLU A 48 27.12 -38.93 12.05
C GLU A 48 27.34 -39.56 10.68
N LYS A 49 28.52 -39.36 10.12
CA LYS A 49 28.89 -39.86 8.78
C LYS A 49 27.89 -39.40 7.71
N GLY A 50 27.37 -38.17 7.85
CA GLY A 50 26.38 -37.60 6.93
C GLY A 50 24.93 -38.03 7.18
N ARG A 51 24.67 -38.88 8.17
CA ARG A 51 23.29 -39.38 8.46
C ARG A 51 22.78 -38.92 9.80
N PHE A 52 21.46 -38.71 9.86
CA PHE A 52 20.77 -38.43 11.13
C PHE A 52 19.36 -39.02 11.12
N THR A 53 18.84 -39.19 12.30
CA THR A 53 17.43 -39.49 12.57
C THR A 53 17.01 -38.70 13.80
N LEU A 54 16.02 -37.85 13.63
CA LEU A 54 15.45 -37.04 14.71
C LEU A 54 14.01 -37.55 14.96
N HIS A 55 13.69 -37.75 16.24
CA HIS A 55 12.33 -38.05 16.70
C HIS A 55 11.92 -37.00 17.69
N HIS A 56 10.84 -36.27 17.43
CA HIS A 56 10.37 -35.25 18.36
C HIS A 56 8.88 -35.44 18.68
N THR A 57 8.50 -35.21 19.94
CA THR A 57 7.14 -35.35 20.42
C THR A 57 6.33 -34.15 19.96
N ALA A 58 5.27 -34.39 19.14
CA ALA A 58 4.30 -33.37 18.74
C ALA A 58 2.95 -33.67 19.41
N SER A 59 2.28 -32.65 19.88
CA SER A 59 0.95 -32.74 20.48
C SER A 59 0.02 -31.70 19.85
N GLY A 60 -1.23 -32.10 19.63
CA GLY A 60 -2.25 -31.24 19.05
C GLY A 60 -2.15 -31.14 17.52
N ASP A 61 -2.58 -30.00 16.99
CA ASP A 61 -2.54 -29.71 15.56
C ASP A 61 -1.11 -29.56 15.04
N ALA A 62 -0.93 -29.73 13.73
CA ALA A 62 0.34 -29.53 13.06
C ALA A 62 0.92 -28.15 13.37
N LYS A 63 2.23 -28.10 13.62
CA LYS A 63 3.00 -26.89 13.85
C LYS A 63 4.10 -26.74 12.82
N LEU A 64 4.59 -25.50 12.67
CA LEU A 64 5.78 -25.22 11.88
C LEU A 64 7.05 -25.47 12.69
N TYR A 65 7.98 -26.11 12.06
CA TYR A 65 9.32 -26.34 12.57
C TYR A 65 10.37 -25.83 11.58
N GLN A 66 11.50 -25.46 12.13
CA GLN A 66 12.69 -25.11 11.36
C GLN A 66 13.82 -26.08 11.72
N LEU A 67 14.30 -26.80 10.74
CA LEU A 67 15.49 -27.61 10.86
C LEU A 67 16.69 -26.80 10.39
N SER A 68 17.71 -26.63 11.24
CA SER A 68 18.81 -25.70 10.97
C SER A 68 20.19 -26.31 11.26
N THR A 69 21.12 -26.00 10.37
CA THR A 69 22.56 -26.14 10.62
C THR A 69 23.20 -24.75 10.77
N SER A 70 24.50 -24.66 10.94
CA SER A 70 25.23 -23.38 10.97
C SER A 70 25.15 -22.58 9.65
N VAL A 71 24.77 -23.21 8.54
CA VAL A 71 24.84 -22.61 7.19
C VAL A 71 23.51 -22.55 6.46
N CYS A 72 22.51 -23.29 6.90
CA CYS A 72 21.21 -23.36 6.20
C CYS A 72 20.08 -23.81 7.11
N SER A 73 18.85 -23.55 6.68
CA SER A 73 17.63 -23.97 7.35
C SER A 73 16.58 -24.45 6.35
N LEU A 74 15.65 -25.28 6.85
CA LEU A 74 14.49 -25.81 6.15
C LEU A 74 13.28 -25.71 7.05
N TYR A 75 12.22 -25.05 6.59
CA TYR A 75 10.92 -25.03 7.27
C TYR A 75 10.06 -26.20 6.81
N PHE A 76 9.29 -26.76 7.73
CA PHE A 76 8.34 -27.81 7.45
C PHE A 76 7.20 -27.80 8.49
N SER A 77 6.09 -28.44 8.16
CA SER A 77 4.98 -28.67 9.07
C SER A 77 5.02 -30.09 9.60
N ALA A 78 4.76 -30.29 10.89
CA ALA A 78 4.66 -31.63 11.45
C ALA A 78 3.59 -31.73 12.54
N ASP A 79 2.93 -32.88 12.55
CA ASP A 79 2.13 -33.42 13.64
C ASP A 79 2.69 -34.78 14.06
N SER A 80 2.00 -35.47 14.97
CA SER A 80 2.44 -36.79 15.50
C SER A 80 2.50 -37.91 14.46
N SER A 81 1.98 -37.73 13.27
CA SER A 81 1.97 -38.74 12.19
C SER A 81 3.03 -38.48 11.11
N THR A 82 3.67 -37.33 11.13
CA THR A 82 4.56 -36.85 10.08
C THR A 82 5.86 -37.64 10.02
N GLN A 83 6.24 -38.09 8.82
CA GLN A 83 7.50 -38.79 8.55
C GLN A 83 8.16 -38.19 7.31
N LEU A 84 9.26 -37.49 7.51
CA LEU A 84 9.99 -36.82 6.46
C LEU A 84 11.34 -37.48 6.19
N GLN A 85 11.74 -37.45 4.92
CA GLN A 85 13.09 -37.83 4.53
C GLN A 85 13.68 -36.72 3.66
N ILE A 86 14.86 -36.26 4.06
CA ILE A 86 15.59 -35.18 3.37
C ILE A 86 16.98 -35.63 2.91
N THR A 87 17.53 -34.94 1.91
CA THR A 87 18.91 -35.12 1.45
C THR A 87 19.52 -33.76 1.15
N SER A 88 20.86 -33.70 1.02
CA SER A 88 21.52 -32.50 0.51
C SER A 88 21.17 -32.29 -0.96
N SER A 89 20.79 -31.06 -1.32
CA SER A 89 20.67 -30.67 -2.73
C SER A 89 22.04 -30.49 -3.34
N LYS A 90 22.20 -30.96 -4.58
CA LYS A 90 23.44 -30.81 -5.37
C LYS A 90 23.32 -29.73 -6.43
N ALA A 91 22.14 -29.15 -6.60
CA ALA A 91 21.91 -28.12 -7.61
C ALA A 91 22.47 -26.78 -7.14
N GLU A 92 23.26 -26.12 -7.96
CA GLU A 92 23.77 -24.79 -7.70
C GLU A 92 22.61 -23.79 -7.58
N GLY A 93 22.61 -22.99 -6.51
CA GLY A 93 21.55 -22.02 -6.23
C GLY A 93 20.26 -22.59 -5.63
N ALA A 94 20.08 -23.91 -5.60
CA ALA A 94 18.92 -24.54 -4.97
C ALA A 94 18.94 -24.42 -3.43
N MET A 95 17.84 -24.79 -2.79
CA MET A 95 17.79 -24.99 -1.36
C MET A 95 18.83 -26.07 -0.96
N PRO A 96 19.58 -25.87 0.14
CA PRO A 96 20.64 -26.83 0.53
C PRO A 96 20.09 -28.21 0.91
N PHE A 97 18.82 -28.26 1.30
CA PHE A 97 18.09 -29.49 1.58
C PHE A 97 16.96 -29.68 0.58
N GLU A 98 16.68 -30.91 0.24
CA GLU A 98 15.48 -31.28 -0.53
C GLU A 98 14.80 -32.50 0.07
N PHE A 99 13.46 -32.57 -0.08
CA PHE A 99 12.69 -33.69 0.38
C PHE A 99 12.81 -34.87 -0.60
N VAL A 100 13.22 -36.01 -0.07
CA VAL A 100 13.14 -37.29 -0.76
C VAL A 100 11.73 -37.87 -0.61
N ASN A 101 11.14 -37.70 0.58
CA ASN A 101 9.76 -38.05 0.87
C ASN A 101 9.14 -36.98 1.75
N ALA A 102 8.00 -36.44 1.30
CA ALA A 102 7.18 -35.47 2.03
C ALA A 102 5.72 -35.60 1.60
N ASP A 103 4.81 -35.24 2.50
CA ASP A 103 3.40 -35.05 2.19
C ASP A 103 3.18 -33.82 1.30
N GLU A 104 1.94 -33.61 0.85
CA GLU A 104 1.58 -32.51 -0.04
C GLU A 104 1.79 -31.15 0.61
N GLU A 105 1.48 -31.01 1.90
CA GLU A 105 1.66 -29.77 2.64
C GLU A 105 3.14 -29.38 2.73
N ASN A 106 4.00 -30.33 3.05
CA ASN A 106 5.46 -30.09 3.11
C ASN A 106 6.08 -29.84 1.76
N ARG A 107 5.57 -30.44 0.68
CA ARG A 107 5.99 -30.09 -0.69
C ARG A 107 5.61 -28.66 -1.03
N ALA A 108 4.42 -28.19 -0.67
CA ALA A 108 4.00 -26.79 -0.87
C ALA A 108 4.86 -25.82 -0.07
N ILE A 109 5.13 -26.11 1.20
CA ILE A 109 6.04 -25.30 2.05
C ILE A 109 7.45 -25.21 1.42
N TYR A 110 7.94 -26.30 0.88
CA TYR A 110 9.24 -26.35 0.22
C TYR A 110 9.26 -25.52 -1.07
N ALA A 111 8.20 -25.59 -1.88
CA ALA A 111 8.08 -24.78 -3.09
C ALA A 111 8.14 -23.29 -2.78
N ILE A 112 7.43 -22.82 -1.73
CA ILE A 112 7.50 -21.43 -1.26
C ILE A 112 8.94 -21.03 -0.92
N GLN A 113 9.67 -21.87 -0.19
CA GLN A 113 11.05 -21.58 0.20
C GLN A 113 11.98 -21.51 -1.02
N GLN A 114 11.78 -22.37 -2.00
CA GLN A 114 12.56 -22.34 -3.27
C GLN A 114 12.30 -21.04 -4.04
N GLU A 115 11.05 -20.61 -4.14
CA GLU A 115 10.68 -19.37 -4.84
C GLU A 115 11.25 -18.12 -4.16
N VAL A 116 11.12 -18.04 -2.84
CA VAL A 116 11.69 -16.93 -2.07
C VAL A 116 13.21 -16.88 -2.24
N ARG A 117 13.88 -18.04 -2.20
CA ARG A 117 15.33 -18.10 -2.45
C ARG A 117 15.70 -17.66 -3.85
N ALA A 118 14.98 -18.12 -4.88
CA ALA A 118 15.20 -17.71 -6.27
C ALA A 118 14.99 -16.19 -6.41
N PHE A 119 13.96 -15.65 -5.79
CA PHE A 119 13.70 -14.21 -5.73
C PHE A 119 14.88 -13.46 -5.09
N GLU A 120 15.37 -13.89 -3.93
CA GLU A 120 16.51 -13.25 -3.26
C GLU A 120 17.78 -13.27 -4.11
N MET A 121 18.04 -14.36 -4.80
CA MET A 121 19.21 -14.48 -5.72
C MET A 121 19.08 -13.52 -6.91
N THR A 122 17.91 -13.48 -7.54
CA THR A 122 17.66 -12.60 -8.70
C THR A 122 17.72 -11.13 -8.28
N THR A 123 17.11 -10.78 -7.13
CA THR A 123 17.11 -9.42 -6.59
C THR A 123 18.52 -8.90 -6.33
N ARG A 124 19.44 -9.73 -5.80
CA ARG A 124 20.84 -9.33 -5.57
C ARG A 124 21.60 -8.99 -6.86
N GLN A 125 21.15 -9.49 -7.99
CA GLN A 125 21.76 -9.25 -9.30
C GLN A 125 21.08 -8.09 -10.06
N THR A 126 19.95 -7.61 -9.60
CA THR A 126 19.12 -6.59 -10.26
C THR A 126 19.43 -5.21 -9.69
N GLN A 127 19.75 -4.25 -10.55
CA GLN A 127 20.03 -2.85 -10.17
C GLN A 127 18.89 -1.89 -10.57
N ASP A 128 17.99 -2.33 -11.45
CA ASP A 128 16.86 -1.54 -11.92
C ASP A 128 15.69 -1.58 -10.92
N ILE A 129 15.27 -0.41 -10.43
CA ILE A 129 14.19 -0.26 -9.45
C ILE A 129 12.86 -0.78 -10.02
N ALA A 130 12.54 -0.49 -11.28
CA ALA A 130 11.29 -0.95 -11.89
C ALA A 130 11.26 -2.48 -12.03
N ALA A 131 12.40 -3.10 -12.32
CA ALA A 131 12.55 -4.55 -12.36
C ALA A 131 12.40 -5.15 -10.93
N LEU A 132 12.94 -4.50 -9.89
CA LEU A 132 12.77 -4.93 -8.50
C LEU A 132 11.30 -4.89 -8.05
N ASP A 133 10.58 -3.81 -8.36
CA ASP A 133 9.14 -3.69 -8.06
C ASP A 133 8.33 -4.80 -8.76
N SER A 134 8.70 -5.11 -10.00
CA SER A 134 8.06 -6.21 -10.75
C SER A 134 8.34 -7.58 -10.13
N LEU A 135 9.57 -7.84 -9.67
CA LEU A 135 9.93 -9.09 -9.01
C LEU A 135 9.15 -9.26 -7.69
N VAL A 136 9.06 -8.22 -6.86
CA VAL A 136 8.27 -8.24 -5.62
C VAL A 136 6.80 -8.49 -5.92
N SER A 137 6.22 -7.77 -6.89
CA SER A 137 4.82 -7.92 -7.27
C SER A 137 4.51 -9.32 -7.77
N ASN A 138 5.36 -9.89 -8.60
CA ASN A 138 5.19 -11.24 -9.13
C ASN A 138 5.24 -12.29 -8.02
N LEU A 139 6.24 -12.21 -7.13
CA LEU A 139 6.34 -13.13 -5.99
C LEU A 139 5.11 -13.04 -5.10
N ARG A 140 4.68 -11.81 -4.74
CA ARG A 140 3.47 -11.61 -3.93
C ARG A 140 2.23 -12.21 -4.58
N GLN A 141 2.01 -11.95 -5.88
CA GLN A 141 0.86 -12.47 -6.63
C GLN A 141 0.86 -14.00 -6.67
N HIS A 142 2.01 -14.61 -6.91
CA HIS A 142 2.15 -16.07 -6.92
C HIS A 142 1.84 -16.66 -5.54
N LEU A 143 2.42 -16.12 -4.47
CA LEU A 143 2.14 -16.58 -3.11
C LEU A 143 0.66 -16.40 -2.73
N LEU A 144 0.01 -15.31 -3.15
CA LEU A 144 -1.42 -15.08 -2.92
C LEU A 144 -2.29 -16.10 -3.62
N GLN A 145 -2.06 -16.32 -4.93
CA GLN A 145 -2.95 -17.14 -5.75
C GLN A 145 -2.76 -18.64 -5.50
N ASP A 146 -1.50 -19.10 -5.45
CA ASP A 146 -1.20 -20.53 -5.49
C ASP A 146 -1.09 -21.16 -4.09
N PHE A 147 -0.88 -20.35 -3.04
CA PHE A 147 -0.77 -20.88 -1.68
C PHE A 147 -1.79 -20.29 -0.70
N ILE A 148 -1.96 -18.96 -0.66
CA ILE A 148 -2.82 -18.34 0.35
C ILE A 148 -4.29 -18.53 0.03
N TYR A 149 -4.73 -18.22 -1.20
CA TYR A 149 -6.15 -18.33 -1.58
C TYR A 149 -6.52 -19.71 -2.10
N ALA A 150 -5.58 -20.45 -2.68
CA ALA A 150 -5.84 -21.81 -3.14
C ALA A 150 -6.19 -22.76 -1.99
N GLU A 151 -5.45 -22.69 -0.87
CA GLU A 151 -5.66 -23.56 0.28
C GLU A 151 -5.45 -22.80 1.61
N PRO A 152 -6.36 -21.88 1.98
CA PRO A 152 -6.16 -20.97 3.11
C PRO A 152 -6.14 -21.65 4.49
N ARG A 153 -6.53 -22.93 4.58
CA ARG A 153 -6.46 -23.76 5.81
C ARG A 153 -5.13 -24.52 5.97
N SER A 154 -4.22 -24.41 5.01
CA SER A 154 -2.94 -25.12 5.01
C SER A 154 -1.89 -24.41 5.86
N MET A 155 -0.90 -25.16 6.34
CA MET A 155 0.30 -24.56 6.97
C MET A 155 1.17 -23.83 5.94
N ALA A 156 1.10 -24.25 4.66
CA ALA A 156 1.76 -23.54 3.56
C ALA A 156 1.22 -22.11 3.39
N ALA A 157 -0.08 -21.87 3.58
CA ALA A 157 -0.65 -20.53 3.56
C ALA A 157 -0.07 -19.63 4.68
N ILE A 158 0.16 -20.19 5.88
CA ILE A 158 0.84 -19.44 6.96
C ILE A 158 2.28 -19.13 6.56
N VAL A 159 3.01 -20.12 6.03
CA VAL A 159 4.39 -19.92 5.58
C VAL A 159 4.46 -18.83 4.51
N ALA A 160 3.54 -18.83 3.54
CA ALA A 160 3.46 -17.80 2.51
C ALA A 160 3.20 -16.40 3.10
N LEU A 161 2.25 -16.27 4.05
CA LEU A 161 1.96 -15.00 4.75
C LEU A 161 3.15 -14.45 5.53
N LEU A 162 3.96 -15.34 6.12
CA LEU A 162 5.07 -14.95 7.00
C LEU A 162 6.39 -14.75 6.25
N GLN A 163 6.40 -14.84 4.90
CA GLN A 163 7.62 -14.61 4.15
C GLN A 163 8.15 -13.18 4.31
N ALA A 164 9.43 -13.08 4.62
CA ALA A 164 10.13 -11.81 4.81
C ALA A 164 11.54 -11.85 4.20
N PRO A 165 11.66 -11.91 2.84
CA PRO A 165 12.96 -11.86 2.18
C PRO A 165 13.70 -10.59 2.59
N PHE A 166 15.00 -10.72 2.85
CA PHE A 166 15.83 -9.61 3.38
C PHE A 166 15.29 -8.97 4.67
N ASN A 167 14.54 -9.72 5.49
CA ASN A 167 13.83 -9.25 6.70
C ASN A 167 12.76 -8.19 6.44
N ILE A 168 12.23 -8.12 5.22
CA ILE A 168 11.13 -7.22 4.84
C ILE A 168 9.87 -8.07 4.62
N PRO A 169 8.83 -7.95 5.45
CA PRO A 169 7.60 -8.71 5.27
C PRO A 169 6.96 -8.44 3.90
N LEU A 170 6.63 -9.49 3.17
CA LEU A 170 5.89 -9.37 1.91
C LEU A 170 4.42 -9.00 2.15
N PHE A 171 3.83 -9.45 3.26
CA PHE A 171 2.45 -9.18 3.65
C PHE A 171 2.44 -8.52 5.03
N PHE A 172 1.99 -7.27 5.08
CA PHE A 172 2.02 -6.46 6.29
C PHE A 172 0.67 -5.77 6.51
N PRO A 173 -0.33 -6.47 7.11
CA PRO A 173 -1.68 -5.93 7.29
C PRO A 173 -1.72 -4.67 8.16
N GLU A 174 -0.74 -4.48 9.07
CA GLU A 174 -0.58 -3.29 9.89
C GLU A 174 -0.24 -2.03 9.08
N SER A 175 0.10 -2.17 7.79
CA SER A 175 0.19 -1.02 6.88
C SER A 175 -1.18 -0.42 6.54
N GLY A 176 -2.27 -1.16 6.77
CA GLY A 176 -3.62 -0.82 6.33
C GLY A 176 -3.87 -1.15 4.84
N ASN A 177 -2.95 -1.86 4.18
CA ASN A 177 -3.12 -2.33 2.81
C ASN A 177 -4.29 -3.30 2.70
N LYS A 178 -5.19 -3.08 1.73
CA LYS A 178 -6.40 -3.88 1.57
C LYS A 178 -6.11 -5.35 1.25
N GLU A 179 -5.15 -5.60 0.37
CA GLU A 179 -4.79 -6.94 -0.08
C GLU A 179 -4.18 -7.77 1.05
N ASP A 180 -3.27 -7.17 1.84
CA ASP A 180 -2.65 -7.83 2.99
C ASP A 180 -3.68 -8.17 4.06
N ILE A 181 -4.61 -7.25 4.36
CA ILE A 181 -5.71 -7.49 5.29
C ILE A 181 -6.60 -8.64 4.80
N GLN A 182 -6.90 -8.69 3.49
CA GLN A 182 -7.72 -9.74 2.91
C GLN A 182 -7.00 -11.09 2.96
N ALA A 183 -5.70 -11.15 2.68
CA ALA A 183 -4.89 -12.35 2.76
C ALA A 183 -4.88 -12.94 4.18
N TYR A 184 -4.56 -12.12 5.19
CA TYR A 184 -4.62 -12.55 6.59
C TYR A 184 -6.03 -12.92 7.03
N GLY A 185 -7.05 -12.18 6.59
CA GLY A 185 -8.45 -12.44 6.88
C GLY A 185 -8.95 -13.79 6.32
N ALA A 186 -8.54 -14.14 5.10
CA ALA A 186 -8.87 -15.42 4.48
C ALA A 186 -8.30 -16.59 5.27
N VAL A 187 -7.00 -16.54 5.62
CA VAL A 187 -6.35 -17.61 6.39
C VAL A 187 -6.88 -17.64 7.81
N ALA A 188 -7.08 -16.50 8.48
CA ALA A 188 -7.65 -16.45 9.83
C ALA A 188 -9.04 -17.09 9.90
N THR A 189 -9.92 -16.79 8.94
CA THR A 189 -11.27 -17.37 8.86
C THR A 189 -11.22 -18.88 8.61
N ALA A 190 -10.35 -19.33 7.72
CA ALA A 190 -10.17 -20.75 7.44
C ALA A 190 -9.63 -21.50 8.67
N PHE A 191 -8.64 -20.94 9.36
CA PHE A 191 -8.09 -21.55 10.59
C PHE A 191 -9.10 -21.56 11.73
N GLU A 192 -9.87 -20.48 11.92
CA GLU A 192 -10.94 -20.46 12.93
C GLU A 192 -12.00 -21.53 12.68
N THR A 193 -12.29 -21.81 11.41
CA THR A 193 -13.32 -22.79 11.02
C THR A 193 -12.81 -24.22 11.07
N PHE A 194 -11.61 -24.49 10.57
CA PHE A 194 -11.11 -25.85 10.34
C PHE A 194 -9.99 -26.28 11.30
N ARG A 195 -9.30 -25.32 11.94
CA ARG A 195 -8.21 -25.55 12.90
C ARG A 195 -8.32 -24.64 14.13
N PRO A 196 -9.46 -24.62 14.86
CA PRO A 196 -9.71 -23.66 15.95
C PRO A 196 -8.72 -23.82 17.11
N SER A 197 -8.15 -25.01 17.32
CA SER A 197 -7.13 -25.33 18.34
C SER A 197 -5.71 -25.03 17.90
N SER A 198 -5.48 -24.61 16.66
CA SER A 198 -4.17 -24.28 16.16
C SER A 198 -3.57 -23.08 16.90
N VAL A 199 -2.29 -23.21 17.29
CA VAL A 199 -1.54 -22.14 17.97
C VAL A 199 -1.40 -20.87 17.11
N TYR A 200 -1.63 -20.95 15.81
CA TYR A 200 -1.56 -19.80 14.88
C TYR A 200 -2.86 -19.03 14.78
N THR A 201 -4.01 -19.63 15.11
CA THR A 201 -5.34 -19.00 14.96
C THR A 201 -5.44 -17.65 15.68
N PRO A 202 -4.99 -17.50 16.95
CA PRO A 202 -5.06 -16.21 17.63
C PRO A 202 -4.24 -15.12 16.93
N MET A 203 -3.01 -15.41 16.54
CA MET A 203 -2.10 -14.47 15.85
C MET A 203 -2.67 -14.01 14.50
N LEU A 204 -3.21 -14.95 13.70
CA LEU A 204 -3.81 -14.63 12.40
C LEU A 204 -5.01 -13.69 12.56
N LYS A 205 -5.88 -13.95 13.54
CA LYS A 205 -7.03 -13.09 13.87
C LYS A 205 -6.58 -11.70 14.33
N GLU A 206 -5.64 -11.64 15.25
CA GLU A 206 -5.11 -10.39 15.77
C GLU A 206 -4.56 -9.50 14.64
N LYS A 207 -3.72 -10.05 13.77
CA LYS A 207 -3.15 -9.32 12.63
C LYS A 207 -4.21 -8.84 11.65
N ALA A 208 -5.18 -9.68 11.30
CA ALA A 208 -6.28 -9.28 10.42
C ALA A 208 -7.12 -8.15 11.02
N LEU A 209 -7.51 -8.26 12.30
CA LEU A 209 -8.30 -7.25 13.01
C LEU A 209 -7.54 -5.94 13.19
N LEU A 210 -6.25 -6.00 13.54
CA LEU A 210 -5.41 -4.82 13.67
C LEU A 210 -5.30 -4.07 12.34
N GLY A 211 -5.08 -4.79 11.24
CA GLY A 211 -5.06 -4.19 9.91
C GLY A 211 -6.37 -3.49 9.54
N MET A 212 -7.51 -4.13 9.84
CA MET A 212 -8.84 -3.54 9.63
C MET A 212 -9.03 -2.25 10.45
N ALA A 213 -8.63 -2.26 11.72
CA ALA A 213 -8.72 -1.11 12.60
C ALA A 213 -7.88 0.07 12.10
N ILE A 214 -6.63 -0.18 11.71
CA ILE A 214 -5.73 0.83 11.13
C ILE A 214 -6.31 1.42 9.84
N LYS A 215 -6.83 0.58 8.95
CA LYS A 215 -7.47 1.03 7.71
C LYS A 215 -8.68 1.91 7.98
N SER A 216 -9.54 1.51 8.95
CA SER A 216 -10.71 2.30 9.35
C SER A 216 -10.30 3.67 9.92
N THR A 217 -9.30 3.70 10.80
CA THR A 217 -8.79 4.95 11.38
C THR A 217 -8.21 5.88 10.32
N LYS A 218 -7.43 5.34 9.37
CA LYS A 218 -6.90 6.13 8.24
C LYS A 218 -8.01 6.74 7.40
N ALA A 219 -9.05 5.95 7.07
CA ALA A 219 -10.20 6.43 6.30
C ALA A 219 -10.97 7.53 7.05
N GLN A 220 -11.21 7.37 8.37
CA GLN A 220 -11.87 8.38 9.19
C GLN A 220 -11.05 9.68 9.28
N THR A 221 -9.73 9.57 9.46
CA THR A 221 -8.85 10.74 9.50
C THR A 221 -8.84 11.49 8.17
N GLN A 222 -8.82 10.76 7.06
CA GLN A 222 -8.87 11.38 5.73
C GLN A 222 -10.20 12.09 5.49
N GLN A 223 -11.34 11.47 5.85
CA GLN A 223 -12.66 12.10 5.74
C GLN A 223 -12.80 13.33 6.66
N ALA A 224 -12.25 13.27 7.87
CA ALA A 224 -12.25 14.42 8.78
C ALA A 224 -11.45 15.59 8.19
N ARG A 225 -10.27 15.31 7.63
CA ARG A 225 -9.44 16.32 6.95
C ARG A 225 -10.12 16.91 5.73
N GLU A 226 -10.78 16.08 4.93
CA GLU A 226 -11.55 16.53 3.77
C GLU A 226 -12.74 17.41 4.18
N ARG A 227 -13.49 17.03 5.23
CA ARG A 227 -14.56 17.87 5.80
C ARG A 227 -14.02 19.19 6.34
N GLU A 228 -12.87 19.19 7.00
CA GLU A 228 -12.25 20.41 7.50
C GLU A 228 -11.82 21.32 6.34
N LEU A 229 -11.23 20.78 5.28
CA LEU A 229 -10.91 21.54 4.06
C LEU A 229 -12.17 22.10 3.38
N LEU A 230 -13.23 21.31 3.29
CA LEU A 230 -14.52 21.76 2.75
C LEU A 230 -15.17 22.81 3.64
N SER A 231 -15.04 22.74 4.97
CA SER A 231 -15.59 23.76 5.90
C SER A 231 -14.80 25.05 5.90
N GLN A 232 -13.52 24.99 5.57
CA GLN A 232 -12.64 26.17 5.38
C GLN A 232 -12.81 26.77 3.97
N ALA A 233 -13.30 26.00 3.00
CA ALA A 233 -13.78 26.56 1.74
C ALA A 233 -15.04 27.39 2.08
N THR A 234 -14.90 28.71 2.10
CA THR A 234 -16.03 29.63 2.18
C THR A 234 -17.01 29.21 1.08
N GLU A 235 -18.26 28.91 1.46
CA GLU A 235 -19.33 28.60 0.52
C GLU A 235 -19.56 29.85 -0.35
N VAL A 236 -18.83 29.94 -1.47
CA VAL A 236 -18.97 31.03 -2.43
C VAL A 236 -19.96 30.54 -3.47
N ALA A 237 -21.01 31.29 -3.68
CA ALA A 237 -22.09 30.94 -4.62
C ALA A 237 -21.68 30.95 -6.11
N PHE A 238 -20.40 31.04 -6.40
CA PHE A 238 -19.82 31.10 -7.74
C PHE A 238 -18.52 30.29 -7.85
N PRO A 239 -18.15 29.80 -9.07
CA PRO A 239 -16.93 29.04 -9.27
C PRO A 239 -15.67 29.78 -8.79
N PRO A 240 -14.74 29.11 -8.07
CA PRO A 240 -13.54 29.77 -7.56
C PRO A 240 -12.58 30.13 -8.70
N ILE A 241 -11.98 31.32 -8.60
CA ILE A 241 -10.90 31.78 -9.48
C ILE A 241 -9.70 32.14 -8.63
N HIS A 242 -8.55 31.52 -8.93
CA HIS A 242 -7.24 31.82 -8.35
C HIS A 242 -6.28 32.06 -9.48
N LEU A 243 -5.86 33.31 -9.68
CA LEU A 243 -4.97 33.72 -10.77
C LEU A 243 -3.96 34.74 -10.30
N TYR A 244 -2.82 34.81 -10.97
CA TYR A 244 -1.81 35.83 -10.68
C TYR A 244 -2.12 37.16 -11.38
N ASP A 245 -2.00 38.25 -10.64
CA ASP A 245 -2.12 39.61 -11.21
C ASP A 245 -0.86 40.04 -11.94
N SER A 246 -0.91 41.22 -12.58
CA SER A 246 0.21 41.80 -13.33
C SER A 246 1.45 42.12 -12.47
N LYS A 247 1.35 42.04 -11.14
CA LYS A 247 2.44 42.23 -10.18
C LYS A 247 2.97 40.90 -9.63
N GLY A 248 2.42 39.77 -10.10
CA GLY A 248 2.79 38.44 -9.64
C GLY A 248 2.18 38.06 -8.29
N VAL A 249 1.16 38.75 -7.82
CA VAL A 249 0.42 38.44 -6.60
C VAL A 249 -0.76 37.54 -6.97
N GLU A 250 -0.90 36.42 -6.25
CA GLU A 250 -2.05 35.55 -6.40
C GLU A 250 -3.33 36.25 -5.90
N ARG A 251 -4.38 36.25 -6.71
CA ARG A 251 -5.69 36.85 -6.41
C ARG A 251 -6.76 35.77 -6.42
N SER A 252 -7.56 35.76 -5.36
CA SER A 252 -8.75 34.94 -5.23
C SER A 252 -9.99 35.80 -5.47
N LEU A 253 -10.87 35.37 -6.38
CA LEU A 253 -12.14 36.09 -6.58
C LEU A 253 -13.00 36.08 -5.31
N ALA A 254 -12.99 34.97 -4.55
CA ALA A 254 -13.72 34.85 -3.29
C ALA A 254 -13.24 35.88 -2.26
N ASP A 255 -11.92 36.07 -2.11
CA ASP A 255 -11.37 37.04 -1.18
C ASP A 255 -11.72 38.47 -1.58
N VAL A 256 -11.71 38.76 -2.88
CA VAL A 256 -12.11 40.08 -3.40
C VAL A 256 -13.60 40.34 -3.17
N ALA A 257 -14.44 39.34 -3.41
CA ALA A 257 -15.88 39.43 -3.16
C ALA A 257 -16.22 39.59 -1.67
N ALA A 258 -15.43 38.99 -0.78
CA ALA A 258 -15.59 39.16 0.67
C ALA A 258 -15.18 40.56 1.17
N GLN A 259 -14.25 41.23 0.47
CA GLN A 259 -13.74 42.57 0.84
C GLN A 259 -14.53 43.72 0.20
N HIS A 260 -15.28 43.46 -0.87
CA HIS A 260 -15.99 44.48 -1.63
C HIS A 260 -17.48 44.13 -1.79
N PRO A 261 -18.41 45.06 -1.49
CA PRO A 261 -19.83 44.79 -1.58
C PRO A 261 -20.32 44.62 -3.04
N LYS A 262 -19.52 45.05 -4.01
CA LYS A 262 -19.80 44.91 -5.43
C LYS A 262 -18.51 44.55 -6.18
N VAL A 263 -18.55 43.47 -6.95
CA VAL A 263 -17.43 43.08 -7.81
C VAL A 263 -17.92 42.89 -9.25
N ILE A 264 -17.26 43.51 -10.20
CA ILE A 264 -17.42 43.18 -11.62
C ILE A 264 -16.35 42.16 -11.98
N LEU A 265 -16.77 40.91 -12.23
CA LEU A 265 -15.92 39.90 -12.85
C LEU A 265 -16.02 40.04 -14.36
N GLY A 266 -14.91 40.25 -15.04
CA GLY A 266 -14.88 40.39 -16.50
C GLY A 266 -13.94 39.41 -17.18
N PHE A 267 -14.39 38.80 -18.26
CA PHE A 267 -13.58 38.01 -19.17
C PHE A 267 -13.39 38.76 -20.48
N ILE A 268 -12.17 39.01 -20.90
CA ILE A 268 -11.84 39.85 -22.04
C ILE A 268 -10.57 39.36 -22.77
N ALA A 269 -10.51 39.66 -24.06
CA ALA A 269 -9.27 39.69 -24.83
C ALA A 269 -8.86 41.16 -25.04
N LEU A 270 -7.82 41.61 -24.36
CA LEU A 270 -7.36 43.02 -24.43
C LEU A 270 -6.72 43.36 -25.77
N GLY A 271 -6.29 42.35 -26.54
CA GLY A 271 -5.81 42.49 -27.90
C GLY A 271 -6.94 42.59 -28.97
N ALA A 272 -8.21 42.45 -28.58
CA ALA A 272 -9.33 42.59 -29.51
C ALA A 272 -9.57 44.05 -29.94
N GLU A 273 -10.13 44.24 -31.11
CA GLU A 273 -10.36 45.58 -31.74
C GLU A 273 -11.28 46.45 -30.88
N ASP A 274 -12.29 45.88 -30.25
CA ASP A 274 -13.27 46.55 -29.39
C ASP A 274 -12.80 46.77 -27.93
N ALA A 275 -11.71 46.16 -27.52
CA ALA A 275 -11.22 46.24 -26.15
C ALA A 275 -11.01 47.67 -25.63
N PRO A 276 -10.48 48.64 -26.39
CA PRO A 276 -10.34 50.02 -25.90
C PRO A 276 -11.66 50.66 -25.50
N SER A 277 -12.73 50.39 -26.26
CA SER A 277 -14.09 50.88 -25.98
C SER A 277 -14.65 50.28 -24.70
N VAL A 278 -14.46 48.96 -24.52
CA VAL A 278 -14.90 48.22 -23.32
C VAL A 278 -14.16 48.71 -22.09
N VAL A 279 -12.84 48.85 -22.15
CA VAL A 279 -12.00 49.37 -21.05
C VAL A 279 -12.42 50.80 -20.68
N SER A 280 -12.76 51.65 -21.64
CA SER A 280 -13.22 53.00 -21.36
C SER A 280 -14.55 53.03 -20.60
N ARG A 281 -15.50 52.13 -20.96
CA ARG A 281 -16.78 51.99 -20.22
C ARG A 281 -16.52 51.48 -18.80
N LEU A 282 -15.70 50.45 -18.63
CA LEU A 282 -15.31 49.92 -17.29
C LEU A 282 -14.68 51.01 -16.43
N ARG A 283 -13.81 51.84 -17.01
CA ARG A 283 -13.18 52.97 -16.29
C ARG A 283 -14.20 53.98 -15.83
N SER A 284 -15.17 54.32 -16.66
CA SER A 284 -16.25 55.25 -16.29
C SER A 284 -17.12 54.70 -15.14
N ILE A 285 -17.42 53.40 -15.16
CA ILE A 285 -18.17 52.73 -14.09
C ILE A 285 -17.34 52.72 -12.81
N TYR A 286 -16.09 52.31 -12.91
CA TYR A 286 -15.17 52.20 -11.78
C TYR A 286 -14.98 53.55 -11.07
N GLU A 287 -14.68 54.61 -11.78
CA GLU A 287 -14.50 55.95 -11.21
C GLU A 287 -15.75 56.46 -10.51
N ARG A 288 -16.93 56.11 -11.01
CA ARG A 288 -18.22 56.51 -10.42
C ARG A 288 -18.53 55.74 -9.13
N GLU A 289 -18.26 54.38 -9.12
CA GLU A 289 -18.76 53.51 -8.09
C GLU A 289 -17.69 52.97 -7.13
N LYS A 290 -16.41 53.24 -7.37
CA LYS A 290 -15.32 52.72 -6.49
C LYS A 290 -15.44 53.24 -5.04
N LYS A 291 -15.95 54.47 -4.83
CA LYS A 291 -16.19 55.03 -3.50
C LYS A 291 -17.33 54.31 -2.77
N GLU A 292 -18.20 53.63 -3.50
CA GLU A 292 -19.28 52.81 -2.98
C GLU A 292 -18.89 51.34 -2.80
N GLY A 293 -17.60 51.06 -2.91
CA GLY A 293 -17.01 49.72 -2.70
C GLY A 293 -17.03 48.82 -3.93
N LEU A 294 -17.13 49.36 -5.14
CA LEU A 294 -16.94 48.57 -6.36
C LEU A 294 -15.47 48.24 -6.60
N GLU A 295 -15.19 46.95 -6.83
CA GLU A 295 -13.94 46.48 -7.40
C GLU A 295 -14.18 45.78 -8.74
N ILE A 296 -13.16 45.73 -9.60
CA ILE A 296 -13.19 44.98 -10.86
C ILE A 296 -12.12 43.90 -10.83
N PHE A 297 -12.53 42.67 -11.03
CA PHE A 297 -11.68 41.53 -11.22
C PHE A 297 -11.67 41.15 -12.71
N LEU A 298 -10.68 41.60 -13.44
CA LEU A 298 -10.57 41.41 -14.88
C LEU A 298 -9.69 40.22 -15.22
N VAL A 299 -10.20 39.24 -15.93
CA VAL A 299 -9.51 38.04 -16.42
C VAL A 299 -9.23 38.21 -17.92
N SER A 300 -8.00 38.34 -18.30
CA SER A 300 -7.57 38.38 -19.69
C SER A 300 -7.29 36.98 -20.21
N LEU A 301 -7.84 36.69 -21.40
CA LEU A 301 -7.62 35.44 -22.12
C LEU A 301 -6.60 35.58 -23.26
N ASP A 302 -5.86 36.71 -23.29
CA ASP A 302 -4.82 36.95 -24.28
C ASP A 302 -3.71 35.88 -24.17
N GLN A 303 -3.25 35.37 -25.33
CA GLN A 303 -2.21 34.37 -25.40
C GLN A 303 -0.80 34.96 -25.16
N ASP A 304 -0.59 36.23 -25.54
CA ASP A 304 0.67 36.93 -25.40
C ASP A 304 0.76 37.66 -24.05
N LYS A 305 1.59 37.14 -23.17
CA LYS A 305 1.83 37.72 -21.82
C LYS A 305 2.40 39.13 -21.88
N SER A 306 3.28 39.40 -22.82
CA SER A 306 3.92 40.72 -22.96
C SER A 306 2.94 41.78 -23.38
N LEU A 307 2.10 41.46 -24.34
CA LEU A 307 0.99 42.31 -24.80
C LEU A 307 -0.02 42.57 -23.68
N TRP A 308 -0.39 41.50 -22.92
CA TRP A 308 -1.26 41.64 -21.75
C TRP A 308 -0.67 42.60 -20.73
N LEU A 309 0.60 42.39 -20.29
CA LEU A 309 1.27 43.24 -19.31
C LEU A 309 1.31 44.72 -19.73
N GLN A 310 1.53 44.99 -21.03
CA GLN A 310 1.49 46.33 -21.57
C GLN A 310 0.08 46.94 -21.49
N SER A 311 -0.94 46.17 -21.85
CA SER A 311 -2.34 46.63 -21.89
C SER A 311 -2.91 46.94 -20.52
N VAL A 312 -2.53 46.16 -19.47
CA VAL A 312 -3.05 46.36 -18.11
C VAL A 312 -2.30 47.37 -17.26
N ARG A 313 -1.16 47.90 -17.75
CA ARG A 313 -0.23 48.77 -16.98
C ARG A 313 -0.91 50.03 -16.40
N THR A 314 -1.93 50.53 -17.03
CA THR A 314 -2.62 51.76 -16.63
C THR A 314 -4.03 51.52 -16.06
N LEU A 315 -4.42 50.26 -15.94
CA LEU A 315 -5.72 49.92 -15.43
C LEU A 315 -5.70 49.93 -13.87
N PRO A 316 -6.67 50.60 -13.23
CA PRO A 316 -6.62 50.86 -11.78
C PRO A 316 -7.16 49.72 -10.91
N TRP A 317 -7.67 48.65 -11.49
CA TRP A 317 -8.33 47.51 -10.84
C TRP A 317 -7.47 46.25 -10.90
N ILE A 318 -7.98 45.13 -10.38
CA ILE A 318 -7.33 43.83 -10.41
C ILE A 318 -7.35 43.25 -11.82
N ASN A 319 -6.16 43.00 -12.37
CA ASN A 319 -6.00 42.46 -13.74
C ASN A 319 -5.24 41.13 -13.62
N THR A 320 -5.90 40.03 -14.00
CA THR A 320 -5.35 38.66 -13.96
C THR A 320 -5.25 38.09 -15.36
N TRP A 321 -4.53 36.99 -15.52
CA TRP A 321 -4.21 36.39 -16.80
C TRP A 321 -4.49 34.88 -16.78
N ASP A 322 -5.33 34.43 -17.72
CA ASP A 322 -5.74 33.02 -17.89
C ASP A 322 -5.70 32.63 -19.37
N PRO A 323 -4.50 32.45 -19.97
CA PRO A 323 -4.36 32.13 -21.38
C PRO A 323 -4.96 30.80 -21.78
N GLU A 324 -5.14 29.89 -20.84
CA GLU A 324 -5.75 28.56 -21.04
C GLU A 324 -7.29 28.61 -20.97
N GLY A 325 -7.87 29.70 -20.49
CA GLY A 325 -9.32 29.90 -20.39
C GLY A 325 -10.02 28.96 -19.39
N ARG A 326 -9.29 28.43 -18.40
CA ARG A 326 -9.86 27.49 -17.41
C ARG A 326 -10.95 28.13 -16.58
N SER A 327 -10.69 29.35 -16.10
CA SER A 327 -11.68 30.12 -15.35
C SER A 327 -12.87 30.54 -16.22
N ALA A 328 -12.61 30.95 -17.46
CA ALA A 328 -13.69 31.29 -18.41
C ALA A 328 -14.60 30.06 -18.68
N SER A 329 -14.03 28.88 -18.83
CA SER A 329 -14.81 27.64 -19.03
C SER A 329 -15.70 27.33 -17.83
N SER A 330 -15.22 27.55 -16.59
CA SER A 330 -16.00 27.33 -15.37
C SER A 330 -17.23 28.27 -15.25
N TYR A 331 -17.17 29.45 -15.88
CA TYR A 331 -18.27 30.42 -15.96
C TYR A 331 -19.10 30.30 -17.23
N GLY A 332 -18.85 29.27 -18.05
CA GLY A 332 -19.60 29.04 -19.28
C GLY A 332 -19.42 30.15 -20.35
N VAL A 333 -18.28 30.84 -20.33
CA VAL A 333 -17.98 31.93 -21.24
C VAL A 333 -17.82 31.40 -22.67
N GLN A 334 -18.78 31.72 -23.56
CA GLN A 334 -18.78 31.32 -24.98
C GLN A 334 -18.36 32.42 -25.92
N ARG A 335 -18.38 33.68 -25.47
CA ARG A 335 -18.03 34.87 -26.25
C ARG A 335 -17.34 35.90 -25.37
N LEU A 336 -16.50 36.70 -25.96
CA LEU A 336 -15.81 37.80 -25.29
C LEU A 336 -16.23 39.14 -25.91
N PRO A 337 -16.26 40.22 -25.14
CA PRO A 337 -16.15 40.26 -23.69
C PRO A 337 -17.43 39.78 -22.98
N LEU A 338 -17.28 39.20 -21.76
CA LEU A 338 -18.44 38.85 -20.93
C LEU A 338 -18.17 39.32 -19.49
N PHE A 339 -19.20 39.88 -18.85
CA PHE A 339 -19.13 40.45 -17.51
C PHE A 339 -20.21 39.90 -16.60
N PHE A 340 -19.87 39.80 -15.33
CA PHE A 340 -20.81 39.45 -14.26
C PHE A 340 -20.71 40.48 -13.13
N MET A 341 -21.86 40.86 -12.56
CA MET A 341 -21.94 41.59 -11.32
C MET A 341 -22.09 40.60 -10.15
N ILE A 342 -21.18 40.65 -9.19
CA ILE A 342 -21.22 39.86 -7.94
C ILE A 342 -21.58 40.80 -6.79
N ARG A 343 -22.61 40.41 -5.99
CA ARG A 343 -23.03 41.11 -4.77
C ARG A 343 -23.36 40.08 -3.71
N GLY A 344 -22.44 39.88 -2.72
CA GLY A 344 -22.55 38.74 -1.82
C GLY A 344 -22.63 37.42 -2.57
N ASP A 345 -23.68 36.65 -2.37
CA ASP A 345 -23.90 35.35 -3.03
C ASP A 345 -24.60 35.44 -4.41
N GLU A 346 -24.97 36.64 -4.83
CA GLU A 346 -25.70 36.84 -6.06
C GLU A 346 -24.77 37.16 -7.24
N VAL A 347 -24.83 36.35 -8.29
CA VAL A 347 -24.09 36.55 -9.55
C VAL A 347 -25.06 36.73 -10.68
N ARG A 348 -24.94 37.86 -11.43
CA ARG A 348 -25.77 38.16 -12.60
C ARG A 348 -24.89 38.58 -13.76
N GLU A 349 -25.24 38.15 -14.97
CA GLU A 349 -24.62 38.65 -16.20
C GLU A 349 -24.84 40.16 -16.27
N LEU A 350 -23.77 40.89 -16.61
CA LEU A 350 -23.77 42.34 -16.75
C LEU A 350 -23.53 42.75 -18.21
N THR A 351 -24.41 43.52 -18.77
CA THR A 351 -24.20 44.17 -20.07
C THR A 351 -23.62 45.57 -19.85
N LEU A 352 -22.46 45.87 -20.42
CA LEU A 352 -21.76 47.15 -20.30
C LEU A 352 -22.32 48.19 -21.31
#